data_93c49ab89b13b762ae005d9c1ab64dfe
#
_entry.id   93c49ab89b13b762ae005d9c1ab64dfe
#
_cell.length_a   1.000
_cell.length_b   1.000
_cell.length_c   1.000
_cell.angle_alpha   90.00
_cell.angle_beta   90.00
_cell.angle_gamma   90.00
#
_symmetry.space_group_name_H-M   'P 1'
#
loop_
_entity.id
_entity.type
_entity.pdbx_description
1 polymer ?
#
loop_
_entity_poly.entity_id
_entity_poly.type
_entity_poly.pdbx_seq_one_letter_code
_entity_poly.pdbx_strand_id
1 'polypeptide(L)'
;DTGHDSIRNGVFFLRDKLEPDDFIIVHDAVRPILPRKAVDEVIRVAHENGNASSSIACHPPIVYTDDFKSGVTDVDREHVMLTASPQAYRYSLALECYEKAEKENKHQFTFTSSLLIHYGHRVYFAKGTTSNIKITKPEDLALFEALLSIPEEKLYS
;
A
#
# COMPACT_ATOMS: atom_id res chain seq x y z
N ASP A 1 -11.10 8.26 13.45
CA ASP A 1 -9.99 8.54 12.52
C ASP A 1 -9.47 7.22 11.98
N THR A 2 -9.51 7.05 10.68
CA THR A 2 -9.03 5.87 9.97
C THR A 2 -7.63 6.11 9.38
N GLY A 3 -6.97 5.06 8.90
CA GLY A 3 -5.73 5.22 8.13
C GLY A 3 -5.90 6.09 6.88
N HIS A 4 -7.08 6.01 6.25
CA HIS A 4 -7.45 6.87 5.12
C HIS A 4 -7.49 8.35 5.52
N ASP A 5 -8.11 8.68 6.65
CA ASP A 5 -8.16 10.06 7.16
C ASP A 5 -6.77 10.61 7.46
N SER A 6 -5.88 9.79 8.03
CA SER A 6 -4.49 10.20 8.31
C SER A 6 -3.74 10.54 7.02
N ILE A 7 -3.86 9.71 5.97
CA ILE A 7 -3.20 9.95 4.69
C ILE A 7 -3.80 11.19 4.02
N ARG A 8 -5.12 11.32 3.98
CA ARG A 8 -5.83 12.49 3.45
C ARG A 8 -5.34 13.78 4.10
N ASN A 9 -5.29 13.80 5.44
CA ASN A 9 -4.84 14.98 6.18
C ASN A 9 -3.37 15.33 5.84
N GLY A 10 -2.51 14.31 5.67
CA GLY A 10 -1.14 14.50 5.21
C GLY A 10 -1.07 15.11 3.80
N VAL A 11 -1.85 14.57 2.86
CA VAL A 11 -1.92 15.08 1.47
C VAL A 11 -2.37 16.55 1.45
N PHE A 12 -3.41 16.89 2.20
CA PHE A 12 -3.90 18.27 2.26
C PHE A 12 -2.95 19.23 2.98
N PHE A 13 -2.25 18.76 4.02
CA PHE A 13 -1.21 19.55 4.70
C PHE A 13 -0.05 19.96 3.79
N LEU A 14 0.20 19.15 2.77
CA LEU A 14 1.28 19.36 1.81
C LEU A 14 0.89 20.29 0.64
N ARG A 15 -0.37 20.78 0.57
CA ARG A 15 -0.92 21.51 -0.58
C ARG A 15 -0.07 22.70 -1.02
N ASP A 16 0.46 23.47 -0.06
CA ASP A 16 1.26 24.66 -0.35
C ASP A 16 2.78 24.40 -0.19
N LYS A 17 3.20 23.14 -0.16
CA LYS A 17 4.58 22.74 0.14
C LYS A 17 5.21 21.89 -0.95
N LEU A 18 4.41 21.34 -1.83
CA LEU A 18 4.84 20.48 -2.91
C LEU A 18 4.36 21.01 -4.25
N GLU A 19 5.20 20.79 -5.27
CA GLU A 19 4.83 21.02 -6.65
C GLU A 19 3.96 19.87 -7.19
N PRO A 20 3.14 20.10 -8.23
CA PRO A 20 2.24 19.07 -8.79
C PRO A 20 2.95 17.78 -9.20
N ASP A 21 4.18 17.88 -9.67
CA ASP A 21 4.99 16.75 -10.15
C ASP A 21 5.87 16.10 -9.08
N ASP A 22 5.87 16.61 -7.85
CA ASP A 22 6.52 15.96 -6.73
C ASP A 22 5.87 14.60 -6.42
N PHE A 23 6.62 13.75 -5.73
CA PHE A 23 6.14 12.44 -5.28
C PHE A 23 6.06 12.38 -3.77
N ILE A 24 4.99 11.79 -3.28
CA ILE A 24 4.83 11.44 -1.87
C ILE A 24 4.94 9.93 -1.70
N ILE A 25 5.58 9.52 -0.60
CA ILE A 25 5.63 8.11 -0.19
C ILE A 25 4.83 7.96 1.10
N VAL A 26 3.87 7.04 1.08
CA VAL A 26 3.06 6.67 2.24
C VAL A 26 3.54 5.33 2.76
N HIS A 27 3.83 5.26 4.06
CA HIS A 27 4.27 4.03 4.70
C HIS A 27 3.59 3.83 6.05
N ASP A 28 3.18 2.58 6.32
CA ASP A 28 2.60 2.20 7.61
C ASP A 28 3.70 2.18 8.70
N ALA A 29 3.59 3.00 9.74
CA ALA A 29 4.54 3.03 10.85
C ALA A 29 4.69 1.67 11.57
N VAL A 30 3.70 0.79 11.42
CA VAL A 30 3.68 -0.57 11.97
C VAL A 30 4.29 -1.63 11.04
N ARG A 31 5.04 -1.21 10.00
CA ARG A 31 5.84 -2.08 9.12
C ARG A 31 7.32 -1.69 9.24
N PRO A 32 7.99 -2.09 10.32
CA PRO A 32 9.34 -1.60 10.63
C PRO A 32 10.43 -2.23 9.76
N ILE A 33 10.15 -3.37 9.09
CA ILE A 33 11.12 -4.00 8.18
C ILE A 33 10.86 -3.49 6.77
N LEU A 34 11.71 -2.56 6.35
CA LEU A 34 11.62 -1.90 5.05
C LEU A 34 12.96 -1.97 4.32
N PRO A 35 13.23 -3.06 3.58
CA PRO A 35 14.47 -3.18 2.82
C PRO A 35 14.62 -2.05 1.80
N ARG A 36 15.82 -1.47 1.73
CA ARG A 36 16.10 -0.36 0.81
C ARG A 36 15.68 -0.65 -0.63
N LYS A 37 15.97 -1.85 -1.12
CA LYS A 37 15.60 -2.27 -2.48
C LYS A 37 14.09 -2.19 -2.73
N ALA A 38 13.25 -2.46 -1.73
CA ALA A 38 11.81 -2.33 -1.88
C ALA A 38 11.37 -0.88 -2.04
N VAL A 39 12.03 0.05 -1.34
CA VAL A 39 11.79 1.50 -1.48
C VAL A 39 12.25 1.99 -2.85
N ASP A 40 13.48 1.62 -3.26
CA ASP A 40 14.06 2.00 -4.54
C ASP A 40 13.16 1.55 -5.71
N GLU A 41 12.61 0.33 -5.62
CA GLU A 41 11.70 -0.23 -6.63
C GLU A 41 10.36 0.52 -6.69
N VAL A 42 9.78 0.86 -5.54
CA VAL A 42 8.55 1.68 -5.48
C VAL A 42 8.78 3.05 -6.09
N ILE A 43 9.91 3.70 -5.79
CA ILE A 43 10.28 5.00 -6.36
C ILE A 43 10.42 4.90 -7.87
N ARG A 44 11.16 3.90 -8.37
CA ARG A 44 11.36 3.68 -9.79
C ARG A 44 10.04 3.52 -10.55
N VAL A 45 9.18 2.60 -10.09
CA VAL A 45 7.90 2.32 -10.74
C VAL A 45 6.96 3.53 -10.68
N ALA A 46 6.97 4.27 -9.56
CA ALA A 46 6.17 5.47 -9.41
C ALA A 46 6.60 6.58 -10.39
N HIS A 47 7.90 6.79 -10.58
CA HIS A 47 8.40 7.77 -11.55
C HIS A 47 8.02 7.41 -12.98
N GLU A 48 8.01 6.13 -13.34
CA GLU A 48 7.63 5.66 -14.67
C GLU A 48 6.12 5.78 -14.95
N ASN A 49 5.27 5.63 -13.92
CA ASN A 49 3.84 5.42 -14.10
C ASN A 49 2.94 6.41 -13.35
N GLY A 50 3.51 7.30 -12.54
CA GLY A 50 2.78 8.26 -11.72
C GLY A 50 2.35 7.73 -10.35
N ASN A 51 2.36 6.41 -10.15
CA ASN A 51 2.13 5.79 -8.85
C ASN A 51 2.72 4.38 -8.79
N ALA A 52 2.94 3.88 -7.57
CA ALA A 52 3.33 2.49 -7.33
C ALA A 52 2.88 2.03 -5.94
N SER A 53 2.61 0.74 -5.81
CA SER A 53 2.39 0.06 -4.53
C SER A 53 3.33 -1.13 -4.41
N SER A 54 4.02 -1.25 -3.28
CA SER A 54 4.77 -2.46 -2.95
C SER A 54 3.81 -3.65 -2.93
N SER A 55 4.11 -4.69 -3.71
CA SER A 55 3.17 -5.79 -3.94
C SER A 55 3.88 -7.11 -4.12
N ILE A 56 3.23 -8.17 -3.69
CA ILE A 56 3.66 -9.56 -3.92
C ILE A 56 2.51 -10.36 -4.52
N ALA A 57 2.83 -11.39 -5.32
CA ALA A 57 1.82 -12.31 -5.83
C ALA A 57 1.14 -13.06 -4.67
N CYS A 58 -0.14 -13.32 -4.82
CA CYS A 58 -0.88 -14.12 -3.84
C CYS A 58 -0.60 -15.59 -4.07
N HIS A 59 0.01 -16.26 -3.10
CA HIS A 59 0.25 -17.70 -3.14
C HIS A 59 -0.78 -18.55 -2.39
N PRO A 60 -1.32 -18.10 -1.23
CA PRO A 60 -2.35 -18.84 -0.53
C PRO A 60 -3.65 -18.96 -1.33
N PRO A 61 -4.44 -20.03 -1.18
CA PRO A 61 -5.81 -20.08 -1.68
C PRO A 61 -6.66 -18.94 -1.09
N ILE A 62 -7.51 -18.35 -1.90
CA ILE A 62 -8.41 -17.27 -1.48
C ILE A 62 -9.85 -17.71 -1.74
N VAL A 63 -10.69 -17.58 -0.72
CA VAL A 63 -12.12 -17.84 -0.82
C VAL A 63 -12.88 -16.61 -0.32
N TYR A 64 -13.82 -16.14 -1.10
CA TYR A 64 -14.74 -15.09 -0.66
C TYR A 64 -15.78 -15.68 0.31
N THR A 65 -16.10 -14.93 1.35
CA THR A 65 -17.09 -15.30 2.37
C THR A 65 -17.94 -14.10 2.76
N ASP A 66 -19.20 -14.35 3.06
CA ASP A 66 -20.16 -13.36 3.56
C ASP A 66 -20.29 -13.41 5.09
N ASP A 67 -19.97 -14.56 5.71
CA ASP A 67 -20.25 -14.85 7.11
C ASP A 67 -19.01 -15.21 7.95
N PHE A 68 -17.83 -15.28 7.34
CA PHE A 68 -16.57 -15.75 7.95
C PHE A 68 -16.62 -17.18 8.51
N LYS A 69 -17.62 -17.99 8.12
CA LYS A 69 -17.79 -19.38 8.55
C LYS A 69 -17.79 -20.34 7.36
N SER A 70 -18.21 -19.88 6.20
CA SER A 70 -18.26 -20.68 4.98
C SER A 70 -17.72 -19.90 3.79
N GLY A 71 -17.21 -20.61 2.78
CA GLY A 71 -16.76 -20.01 1.52
C GLY A 71 -17.85 -20.10 0.47
N VAL A 72 -18.04 -19.03 -0.30
CA VAL A 72 -19.07 -18.96 -1.35
C VAL A 72 -18.49 -18.87 -2.76
N THR A 73 -17.26 -18.38 -2.93
CA THR A 73 -16.62 -18.25 -4.23
C THR A 73 -15.12 -18.44 -4.12
N ASP A 74 -14.56 -19.28 -4.97
CA ASP A 74 -13.11 -19.39 -5.15
C ASP A 74 -12.61 -18.17 -5.94
N VAL A 75 -11.51 -17.59 -5.49
CA VAL A 75 -10.87 -16.45 -6.16
C VAL A 75 -9.59 -16.92 -6.84
N ASP A 76 -9.52 -16.76 -8.16
CA ASP A 76 -8.32 -17.10 -8.92
C ASP A 76 -7.11 -16.25 -8.45
N ARG A 77 -6.30 -16.87 -7.62
CA ARG A 77 -5.13 -16.22 -7.02
C ARG A 77 -4.05 -15.79 -8.03
N GLU A 78 -4.04 -16.36 -9.24
CA GLU A 78 -3.08 -15.99 -10.28
C GLU A 78 -3.29 -14.54 -10.77
N HIS A 79 -4.48 -14.00 -10.53
CA HIS A 79 -4.85 -12.61 -10.84
C HIS A 79 -4.94 -11.72 -9.60
N VAL A 80 -4.39 -12.15 -8.47
CA VAL A 80 -4.43 -11.39 -7.20
C VAL A 80 -3.05 -10.97 -6.75
N MET A 81 -2.91 -9.67 -6.47
CA MET A 81 -1.73 -9.10 -5.83
C MET A 81 -2.05 -8.67 -4.41
N LEU A 82 -1.20 -9.04 -3.47
CA LEU A 82 -1.23 -8.52 -2.11
C LEU A 82 -0.43 -7.23 -2.07
N THR A 83 -1.13 -6.12 -1.83
CA THR A 83 -0.52 -4.80 -1.79
C THR A 83 -0.19 -4.38 -0.37
N ALA A 84 0.91 -3.66 -0.22
CA ALA A 84 1.38 -3.12 1.06
C ALA A 84 1.99 -1.73 0.87
N SER A 85 2.28 -1.05 1.97
CA SER A 85 3.19 0.09 1.94
C SER A 85 4.67 -0.39 1.95
N PRO A 86 5.63 0.38 1.39
CA PRO A 86 5.47 1.74 0.89
C PRO A 86 4.64 1.82 -0.39
N GLN A 87 3.94 2.94 -0.52
CA GLN A 87 3.21 3.30 -1.73
C GLN A 87 3.66 4.70 -2.13
N ALA A 88 3.92 4.93 -3.40
CA ALA A 88 4.33 6.23 -3.91
C ALA A 88 3.32 6.76 -4.93
N TYR A 89 3.11 8.07 -4.92
CA TYR A 89 2.14 8.73 -5.78
C TYR A 89 2.69 10.07 -6.24
N ARG A 90 2.48 10.43 -7.51
CA ARG A 90 2.60 11.81 -7.95
C ARG A 90 1.62 12.64 -7.13
N TYR A 91 2.09 13.75 -6.58
CA TYR A 91 1.31 14.55 -5.62
C TYR A 91 -0.01 15.04 -6.23
N SER A 92 0.03 15.58 -7.45
CA SER A 92 -1.17 16.05 -8.15
C SER A 92 -2.25 14.96 -8.30
N LEU A 93 -1.84 13.73 -8.62
CA LEU A 93 -2.76 12.59 -8.75
C LEU A 93 -3.43 12.24 -7.42
N ALA A 94 -2.66 12.17 -6.35
CA ALA A 94 -3.20 11.88 -5.02
C ALA A 94 -4.15 13.01 -4.56
N LEU A 95 -3.72 14.26 -4.69
CA LEU A 95 -4.50 15.43 -4.31
C LEU A 95 -5.85 15.48 -5.04
N GLU A 96 -5.84 15.31 -6.38
CA GLU A 96 -7.05 15.30 -7.20
C GLU A 96 -8.06 14.24 -6.70
N CYS A 97 -7.60 13.01 -6.44
CA CYS A 97 -8.47 11.93 -5.98
C CYS A 97 -9.05 12.20 -4.59
N TYR A 98 -8.25 12.74 -3.67
CA TYR A 98 -8.74 13.11 -2.34
C TYR A 98 -9.73 14.28 -2.39
N GLU A 99 -9.50 15.30 -3.23
CA GLU A 99 -10.44 16.41 -3.42
C GLU A 99 -11.77 15.96 -4.02
N LYS A 100 -11.75 15.01 -4.96
CA LYS A 100 -12.97 14.40 -5.50
C LYS A 100 -13.74 13.65 -4.42
N ALA A 101 -13.05 12.85 -3.61
CA ALA A 101 -13.64 12.10 -2.51
C ALA A 101 -14.31 13.01 -1.49
N GLU A 102 -13.67 14.13 -1.12
CA GLU A 102 -14.26 15.14 -0.24
C GLU A 102 -15.54 15.76 -0.83
N LYS A 103 -15.50 16.18 -2.10
CA LYS A 103 -16.67 16.77 -2.79
C LYS A 103 -17.85 15.79 -2.87
N GLU A 104 -17.57 14.50 -3.00
CA GLU A 104 -18.55 13.42 -3.10
C GLU A 104 -18.94 12.84 -1.73
N ASN A 105 -18.33 13.31 -0.64
CA ASN A 105 -18.49 12.77 0.71
C ASN A 105 -18.23 11.27 0.80
N LYS A 106 -17.17 10.81 0.10
CA LYS A 106 -16.73 9.42 0.05
C LYS A 106 -15.47 9.21 0.87
N HIS A 107 -15.59 8.53 2.00
CA HIS A 107 -14.48 8.33 2.97
C HIS A 107 -14.22 6.85 3.28
N GLN A 108 -14.73 5.91 2.47
CA GLN A 108 -14.70 4.47 2.75
C GLN A 108 -13.54 3.73 2.08
N PHE A 109 -12.38 4.36 1.98
CA PHE A 109 -11.22 3.74 1.35
C PHE A 109 -10.23 3.24 2.40
N THR A 110 -9.66 2.07 2.15
CA THR A 110 -8.65 1.49 3.05
C THR A 110 -7.28 2.14 2.83
N PHE A 111 -6.94 2.40 1.56
CA PHE A 111 -5.65 2.97 1.13
C PHE A 111 -5.86 3.92 -0.04
N THR A 112 -4.85 4.76 -0.32
CA THR A 112 -4.82 5.64 -1.50
C THR A 112 -4.96 4.85 -2.80
N SER A 113 -4.36 3.67 -2.91
CA SER A 113 -4.52 2.79 -4.08
C SER A 113 -5.98 2.42 -4.36
N SER A 114 -6.78 2.13 -3.32
CA SER A 114 -8.21 1.85 -3.48
C SER A 114 -8.98 3.09 -3.96
N LEU A 115 -8.60 4.26 -3.47
CA LEU A 115 -9.15 5.55 -3.91
C LEU A 115 -8.84 5.82 -5.39
N LEU A 116 -7.59 5.60 -5.82
CA LEU A 116 -7.18 5.76 -7.21
C LEU A 116 -7.99 4.83 -8.14
N ILE A 117 -8.11 3.56 -7.79
CA ILE A 117 -8.89 2.58 -8.57
C ILE A 117 -10.35 3.01 -8.67
N HIS A 118 -10.94 3.50 -7.59
CA HIS A 118 -12.33 4.00 -7.58
C HIS A 118 -12.54 5.12 -8.60
N TYR A 119 -11.55 6.01 -8.78
CA TYR A 119 -11.59 7.08 -9.78
C TYR A 119 -11.03 6.70 -11.14
N GLY A 120 -10.87 5.40 -11.43
CA GLY A 120 -10.53 4.87 -12.76
C GLY A 120 -9.04 4.88 -13.09
N HIS A 121 -8.18 5.16 -12.11
CA HIS A 121 -6.74 5.08 -12.30
C HIS A 121 -6.21 3.66 -12.09
N ARG A 122 -5.18 3.28 -12.84
CA ARG A 122 -4.45 2.05 -12.60
C ARG A 122 -3.46 2.25 -11.45
N VAL A 123 -3.31 1.22 -10.62
CA VAL A 123 -2.26 1.12 -9.62
C VAL A 123 -1.18 0.18 -10.15
N TYR A 124 0.06 0.63 -10.15
CA TYR A 124 1.20 -0.11 -10.65
C TYR A 124 1.91 -0.85 -9.52
N PHE A 125 2.36 -2.06 -9.78
CA PHE A 125 2.96 -2.91 -8.78
C PHE A 125 4.48 -2.81 -8.84
N ALA A 126 5.08 -2.42 -7.72
CA ALA A 126 6.50 -2.53 -7.48
C ALA A 126 6.77 -3.83 -6.71
N LYS A 127 7.85 -4.53 -7.04
CA LYS A 127 8.20 -5.76 -6.35
C LYS A 127 8.38 -5.50 -4.85
N GLY A 128 7.56 -6.13 -4.03
CA GLY A 128 7.64 -6.13 -2.57
C GLY A 128 8.35 -7.36 -2.04
N THR A 129 8.25 -7.54 -0.73
CA THR A 129 8.80 -8.72 -0.04
C THR A 129 7.85 -9.20 1.06
N THR A 130 7.85 -10.49 1.33
CA THR A 130 7.10 -11.10 2.43
C THR A 130 7.63 -10.71 3.81
N SER A 131 8.89 -10.26 3.91
CA SER A 131 9.48 -9.76 5.16
C SER A 131 8.92 -8.41 5.62
N ASN A 132 8.26 -7.67 4.74
CA ASN A 132 7.59 -6.39 5.06
C ASN A 132 6.27 -6.64 5.80
N ILE A 133 6.37 -7.28 6.96
CA ILE A 133 5.22 -7.63 7.79
C ILE A 133 4.58 -6.40 8.43
N LYS A 134 3.27 -6.47 8.69
CA LYS A 134 2.54 -5.47 9.47
C LYS A 134 2.35 -5.99 10.89
N ILE A 135 2.89 -5.31 11.88
CA ILE A 135 2.72 -5.66 13.29
C ILE A 135 1.34 -5.19 13.76
N THR A 136 0.42 -6.12 13.94
CA THR A 136 -0.98 -5.85 14.32
C THR A 136 -1.44 -6.66 15.52
N LYS A 137 -0.73 -7.76 15.81
CA LYS A 137 -1.06 -8.70 16.90
C LYS A 137 0.20 -9.02 17.69
N PRO A 138 0.08 -9.47 18.96
CA PRO A 138 1.24 -9.83 19.78
C PRO A 138 2.15 -10.88 19.15
N GLU A 139 1.59 -11.85 18.42
CA GLU A 139 2.37 -12.87 17.73
C GLU A 139 3.25 -12.33 16.58
N ASP A 140 2.90 -11.17 16.00
CA ASP A 140 3.70 -10.53 14.96
C ASP A 140 5.04 -10.02 15.51
N LEU A 141 5.12 -9.74 16.82
CA LEU A 141 6.37 -9.31 17.47
C LEU A 141 7.43 -10.42 17.45
N ALA A 142 7.05 -11.67 17.71
CA ALA A 142 7.97 -12.79 17.66
C ALA A 142 8.52 -12.99 16.22
N LEU A 143 7.67 -12.83 15.22
CA LEU A 143 8.09 -12.88 13.83
C LEU A 143 9.03 -11.70 13.48
N PHE A 144 8.71 -10.49 13.97
CA PHE A 144 9.55 -9.31 13.79
C PHE A 144 10.95 -9.53 14.40
N GLU A 145 11.03 -10.00 15.64
CA GLU A 145 12.30 -10.31 16.31
C GLU A 145 13.14 -11.33 15.55
N ALA A 146 12.50 -12.38 15.03
CA ALA A 146 13.18 -13.37 14.20
C ALA A 146 13.74 -12.74 12.90
N LEU A 147 12.97 -11.88 12.24
CA LEU A 147 13.39 -11.21 11.01
C LEU A 147 14.54 -10.23 11.22
N LEU A 148 14.66 -9.58 12.39
CA LEU A 148 15.78 -8.70 12.73
C LEU A 148 17.15 -9.40 12.73
N SER A 149 17.18 -10.70 12.93
CA SER A 149 18.41 -11.51 12.87
C SER A 149 18.86 -11.85 11.45
N ILE A 150 18.03 -11.56 10.43
CA ILE A 150 18.30 -11.92 9.03
C ILE A 150 18.99 -10.73 8.34
N PRO A 151 20.11 -10.93 7.64
CA PRO A 151 20.75 -9.90 6.83
C PRO A 151 19.79 -9.30 5.80
N GLU A 152 19.86 -7.97 5.60
CA GLU A 152 18.92 -7.24 4.74
C GLU A 152 18.85 -7.80 3.30
N GLU A 153 19.98 -8.23 2.76
CA GLU A 153 20.06 -8.79 1.41
C GLU A 153 19.24 -10.08 1.25
N LYS A 154 18.90 -10.77 2.32
CA LYS A 154 18.03 -11.95 2.33
C LYS A 154 16.55 -11.63 2.57
N LEU A 155 16.25 -10.41 3.04
CA LEU A 155 14.88 -9.95 3.29
C LEU A 155 14.17 -9.50 2.00
N TYR A 156 14.92 -9.32 0.92
CA TYR A 156 14.40 -8.92 -0.38
C TYR A 156 14.99 -9.83 -1.47
N SER A 157 14.27 -10.87 -1.79
CA SER A 157 14.64 -11.89 -2.82
C SER A 157 13.72 -11.83 -4.04
#